data_37b446fd4bf66dce25219e91f70ce3b8
#
_entry.id   37b446fd4bf66dce25219e91f70ce3b8
#
_cell.length_a   1.000
_cell.length_b   1.000
_cell.length_c   1.000
_cell.angle_alpha   90.00
_cell.angle_beta   90.00
_cell.angle_gamma   90.00
#
_symmetry.space_group_name_H-M   'P 1'
#
loop_
_entity.id
_entity.type
_entity.pdbx_description
1 polymer ?
#
loop_
_entity_poly.entity_id
_entity_poly.type
_entity_poly.pdbx_seq_one_letter_code
_entity_poly.pdbx_strand_id
1 'polypeptide(L)'
;MELHQLRYFVAVAETGGFSKAARVCFVAQPSLSQQIIKLEQELGQRLFERLGRTSVLTEAGRALLPRARLILNETGNIKSGITEDLDSGSGQLSVGLIPTIAPYILPGTLKRFYESFPKAHIYVHENLTERLIKSLIGLEIEMAVMSLPIDDKLIRTEPLFDDPLVLALSPNHELTKLDDVTIEDLRDIPFIALDEEHCLGEQINNFCYERQINPDIVCRTWNLSTIQHCVSFGSGVSLVPKMLVMTDVSNKCVYRPIKGQFPKRTVVAAWHRDRKLSKLAAEFIVIVKDEYERLLGSQDR
;
A
#
# COMPACT_ATOMS: atom_id res chain seq x y z
N MET A 1 -27.85 14.53 -15.16
CA MET A 1 -26.86 14.21 -14.09
C MET A 1 -25.77 15.26 -14.11
N GLU A 2 -25.59 15.97 -13.00
CA GLU A 2 -24.68 17.11 -12.88
C GLU A 2 -23.51 16.77 -11.94
N LEU A 3 -22.33 17.36 -12.18
CA LEU A 3 -21.14 17.08 -11.36
C LEU A 3 -21.33 17.39 -9.88
N HIS A 4 -22.10 18.43 -9.53
CA HIS A 4 -22.37 18.75 -8.14
C HIS A 4 -23.27 17.70 -7.47
N GLN A 5 -24.14 17.01 -8.19
CA GLN A 5 -24.95 15.91 -7.67
C GLN A 5 -24.08 14.70 -7.34
N LEU A 6 -23.10 14.38 -8.20
CA LEU A 6 -22.11 13.31 -7.92
C LEU A 6 -21.26 13.68 -6.71
N ARG A 7 -20.84 14.94 -6.56
CA ARG A 7 -20.07 15.40 -5.39
C ARG A 7 -20.89 15.25 -4.10
N TYR A 8 -22.15 15.62 -4.11
CA TYR A 8 -23.03 15.47 -2.95
C TYR A 8 -23.29 14.00 -2.62
N PHE A 9 -23.49 13.18 -3.65
CA PHE A 9 -23.65 11.73 -3.49
C PHE A 9 -22.42 11.10 -2.80
N VAL A 10 -21.21 11.37 -3.29
CA VAL A 10 -19.95 10.88 -2.69
C VAL A 10 -19.81 11.38 -1.25
N ALA A 11 -20.08 12.68 -0.99
CA ALA A 11 -19.99 13.23 0.36
C ALA A 11 -20.96 12.57 1.35
N VAL A 12 -22.19 12.24 0.93
CA VAL A 12 -23.14 11.49 1.79
C VAL A 12 -22.66 10.08 2.05
N ALA A 13 -22.11 9.40 1.04
CA ALA A 13 -21.56 8.05 1.16
C ALA A 13 -20.39 7.99 2.17
N GLU A 14 -19.50 8.98 2.14
CA GLU A 14 -18.31 9.05 3.01
C GLU A 14 -18.62 9.48 4.44
N THR A 15 -19.55 10.42 4.61
CA THR A 15 -19.89 10.96 5.94
C THR A 15 -20.97 10.17 6.67
N GLY A 16 -21.66 9.27 5.96
CA GLY A 16 -22.77 8.45 6.49
C GLY A 16 -24.04 9.24 6.80
N GLY A 17 -24.17 10.51 6.32
CA GLY A 17 -25.36 11.29 6.59
C GLY A 17 -25.46 12.65 5.90
N PHE A 18 -26.67 13.00 5.49
CA PHE A 18 -26.95 14.20 4.70
C PHE A 18 -26.55 15.52 5.38
N SER A 19 -26.73 15.64 6.70
CA SER A 19 -26.37 16.87 7.43
C SER A 19 -24.85 17.05 7.55
N LYS A 20 -24.10 15.95 7.69
CA LYS A 20 -22.64 16.00 7.71
C LYS A 20 -22.10 16.33 6.31
N ALA A 21 -22.64 15.68 5.28
CA ALA A 21 -22.26 15.94 3.88
C ALA A 21 -22.52 17.39 3.47
N ALA A 22 -23.66 17.95 3.88
CA ALA A 22 -24.01 19.34 3.59
C ALA A 22 -22.99 20.33 4.17
N ARG A 23 -22.48 20.08 5.39
CA ARG A 23 -21.40 20.89 5.99
C ARG A 23 -20.09 20.77 5.19
N VAL A 24 -19.70 19.56 4.81
CA VAL A 24 -18.49 19.32 4.00
C VAL A 24 -18.60 19.99 2.63
N CYS A 25 -19.80 19.99 2.03
CA CYS A 25 -20.04 20.62 0.73
C CYS A 25 -20.36 22.12 0.80
N PHE A 26 -20.41 22.73 1.99
CA PHE A 26 -20.73 24.15 2.21
C PHE A 26 -22.10 24.56 1.63
N VAL A 27 -23.12 23.71 1.80
CA VAL A 27 -24.48 23.94 1.31
C VAL A 27 -25.52 23.65 2.39
N ALA A 28 -26.76 24.18 2.21
CA ALA A 28 -27.87 23.83 3.08
C ALA A 28 -28.28 22.35 2.87
N GLN A 29 -28.58 21.66 3.97
CA GLN A 29 -28.97 20.23 3.91
C GLN A 29 -30.22 19.98 3.03
N PRO A 30 -31.28 20.83 3.03
CA PRO A 30 -32.41 20.65 2.12
C PRO A 30 -32.00 20.69 0.65
N SER A 31 -31.10 21.61 0.27
CA SER A 31 -30.58 21.72 -1.08
C SER A 31 -29.82 20.48 -1.52
N LEU A 32 -28.93 19.98 -0.67
CA LEU A 32 -28.19 18.75 -0.95
C LEU A 32 -29.16 17.57 -1.10
N SER A 33 -30.10 17.40 -0.18
CA SER A 33 -31.09 16.33 -0.23
C SER A 33 -31.92 16.36 -1.51
N GLN A 34 -32.34 17.55 -1.95
CA GLN A 34 -33.11 17.72 -3.18
C GLN A 34 -32.32 17.34 -4.43
N GLN A 35 -31.03 17.66 -4.46
CA GLN A 35 -30.16 17.26 -5.57
C GLN A 35 -29.94 15.75 -5.64
N ILE A 36 -29.79 15.07 -4.50
CA ILE A 36 -29.73 13.60 -4.46
C ILE A 36 -31.05 12.99 -4.96
N ILE A 37 -32.22 13.53 -4.55
CA ILE A 37 -33.52 13.05 -5.05
C ILE A 37 -33.60 13.20 -6.57
N LYS A 38 -33.13 14.31 -7.13
CA LYS A 38 -33.13 14.53 -8.60
C LYS A 38 -32.21 13.49 -9.29
N LEU A 39 -31.05 13.20 -8.72
CA LEU A 39 -30.14 12.19 -9.24
C LEU A 39 -30.77 10.79 -9.20
N GLU A 40 -31.42 10.42 -8.11
CA GLU A 40 -32.16 9.17 -7.96
C GLU A 40 -33.31 9.04 -8.96
N GLN A 41 -34.04 10.12 -9.18
CA GLN A 41 -35.13 10.18 -10.17
C GLN A 41 -34.60 9.99 -11.60
N GLU A 42 -33.48 10.64 -11.94
CA GLU A 42 -32.85 10.52 -13.26
C GLU A 42 -32.32 9.10 -13.53
N LEU A 43 -31.76 8.47 -12.48
CA LEU A 43 -31.24 7.09 -12.57
C LEU A 43 -32.32 6.02 -12.42
N GLY A 44 -33.54 6.40 -12.02
CA GLY A 44 -34.64 5.47 -11.77
C GLY A 44 -34.42 4.53 -10.58
N GLN A 45 -33.41 4.82 -9.73
CA GLN A 45 -33.00 3.96 -8.62
C GLN A 45 -32.69 4.80 -7.37
N ARG A 46 -33.05 4.30 -6.19
CA ARG A 46 -32.60 4.89 -4.94
C ARG A 46 -31.12 4.54 -4.72
N LEU A 47 -30.34 5.53 -4.28
CA LEU A 47 -28.91 5.35 -4.01
C LEU A 47 -28.63 5.19 -2.51
N PHE A 48 -29.56 5.66 -1.67
CA PHE A 48 -29.46 5.57 -0.22
C PHE A 48 -30.70 4.96 0.43
N GLU A 49 -30.49 4.17 1.46
CA GLU A 49 -31.48 3.75 2.45
C GLU A 49 -31.28 4.60 3.73
N ARG A 50 -32.39 5.10 4.29
CA ARG A 50 -32.36 5.87 5.52
C ARG A 50 -32.64 4.96 6.72
N LEU A 51 -31.65 4.75 7.56
CA LEU A 51 -31.77 4.01 8.81
C LEU A 51 -31.74 4.99 10.00
N GLY A 52 -32.87 5.62 10.27
CA GLY A 52 -32.98 6.65 11.32
C GLY A 52 -32.11 7.87 11.02
N ARG A 53 -31.01 8.06 11.78
CA ARG A 53 -30.08 9.20 11.62
C ARG A 53 -28.91 8.93 10.67
N THR A 54 -28.76 7.71 10.19
CA THR A 54 -27.68 7.30 9.28
C THR A 54 -28.25 6.98 7.90
N SER A 55 -27.41 7.10 6.88
CA SER A 55 -27.74 6.75 5.50
C SER A 55 -26.70 5.73 5.01
N VAL A 56 -27.20 4.61 4.46
CA VAL A 56 -26.36 3.56 3.88
C VAL A 56 -26.61 3.45 2.39
N LEU A 57 -25.61 3.04 1.64
CA LEU A 57 -25.74 2.85 0.19
C LEU A 57 -26.62 1.63 -0.12
N THR A 58 -27.52 1.79 -1.09
CA THR A 58 -28.19 0.68 -1.76
C THR A 58 -27.20 -0.09 -2.67
N GLU A 59 -27.64 -1.16 -3.30
CA GLU A 59 -26.84 -1.85 -4.33
C GLU A 59 -26.50 -0.90 -5.50
N ALA A 60 -27.48 -0.13 -5.97
CA ALA A 60 -27.28 0.88 -7.01
C ALA A 60 -26.28 1.98 -6.54
N GLY A 61 -26.38 2.41 -5.27
CA GLY A 61 -25.42 3.34 -4.68
C GLY A 61 -24.00 2.78 -4.64
N ARG A 62 -23.84 1.53 -4.24
CA ARG A 62 -22.51 0.86 -4.26
C ARG A 62 -21.94 0.74 -5.67
N ALA A 63 -22.77 0.48 -6.67
CA ALA A 63 -22.35 0.41 -8.08
C ALA A 63 -21.99 1.81 -8.65
N LEU A 64 -22.67 2.87 -8.22
CA LEU A 64 -22.41 4.24 -8.68
C LEU A 64 -21.16 4.84 -8.04
N LEU A 65 -20.86 4.54 -6.78
CA LEU A 65 -19.81 5.21 -6.00
C LEU A 65 -18.44 5.25 -6.69
N PRO A 66 -17.89 4.12 -7.16
CA PRO A 66 -16.58 4.13 -7.84
C PRO A 66 -16.62 4.95 -9.13
N ARG A 67 -17.71 4.90 -9.89
CA ARG A 67 -17.88 5.67 -11.13
C ARG A 67 -17.99 7.17 -10.87
N ALA A 68 -18.74 7.56 -9.83
CA ALA A 68 -18.87 8.96 -9.42
C ALA A 68 -17.50 9.54 -8.99
N ARG A 69 -16.71 8.76 -8.22
CA ARG A 69 -15.33 9.14 -7.85
C ARG A 69 -14.42 9.29 -9.07
N LEU A 70 -14.50 8.36 -10.03
CA LEU A 70 -13.73 8.46 -11.28
C LEU A 70 -14.01 9.75 -12.02
N ILE A 71 -15.28 10.07 -12.24
CA ILE A 71 -15.71 11.29 -12.94
C ILE A 71 -15.24 12.56 -12.21
N LEU A 72 -15.37 12.58 -10.88
CA LEU A 72 -14.95 13.74 -10.07
C LEU A 72 -13.43 13.90 -10.07
N ASN A 73 -12.68 12.82 -10.01
CA ASN A 73 -11.23 12.85 -10.11
C ASN A 73 -10.76 13.32 -11.49
N GLU A 74 -11.37 12.82 -12.58
CA GLU A 74 -11.06 13.29 -13.94
C GLU A 74 -11.36 14.78 -14.11
N THR A 75 -12.45 15.28 -13.53
CA THR A 75 -12.73 16.73 -13.55
C THR A 75 -11.74 17.54 -12.71
N GLY A 76 -11.19 16.97 -11.64
CA GLY A 76 -10.07 17.52 -10.89
C GLY A 76 -8.80 17.59 -11.73
N ASN A 77 -8.48 16.48 -12.42
CA ASN A 77 -7.33 16.38 -13.30
C ASN A 77 -7.41 17.36 -14.50
N ILE A 78 -8.60 17.65 -15.05
CA ILE A 78 -8.78 18.69 -16.07
C ILE A 78 -8.39 20.07 -15.52
N LYS A 79 -8.77 20.39 -14.29
CA LYS A 79 -8.42 21.68 -13.67
C LYS A 79 -6.92 21.78 -13.42
N SER A 80 -6.31 20.72 -12.88
CA SER A 80 -4.86 20.68 -12.69
C SER A 80 -4.11 20.66 -14.02
N GLY A 81 -4.58 19.93 -15.03
CA GLY A 81 -3.96 19.89 -16.35
C GLY A 81 -4.09 21.19 -17.19
N ILE A 82 -5.06 22.05 -16.89
CA ILE A 82 -5.20 23.39 -17.51
C ILE A 82 -4.43 24.46 -16.73
N THR A 83 -4.29 24.30 -15.42
CA THR A 83 -3.51 25.19 -14.54
C THR A 83 -2.05 24.74 -14.40
N GLU A 84 -1.73 23.50 -14.74
CA GLU A 84 -0.37 23.02 -14.86
C GLU A 84 0.20 23.52 -16.19
N ASP A 85 1.02 24.55 -16.13
CA ASP A 85 2.23 24.53 -16.95
C ASP A 85 2.81 23.13 -16.78
N LEU A 86 2.80 22.33 -17.84
CA LEU A 86 3.25 20.92 -17.87
C LEU A 86 4.68 20.74 -17.33
N ASP A 87 5.41 21.84 -17.12
CA ASP A 87 6.76 21.94 -16.56
C ASP A 87 6.82 22.32 -15.07
N SER A 88 5.71 22.77 -14.45
CA SER A 88 5.79 23.34 -13.08
C SER A 88 5.90 22.29 -11.97
N GLY A 89 5.68 20.99 -12.24
CA GLY A 89 5.77 19.91 -11.26
C GLY A 89 4.89 20.11 -10.03
N SER A 90 3.78 20.86 -10.18
CA SER A 90 2.79 21.07 -9.12
C SER A 90 1.66 20.07 -9.26
N GLY A 91 1.05 19.65 -8.13
CA GLY A 91 -0.07 18.72 -8.14
C GLY A 91 -0.17 17.91 -6.85
N GLN A 92 -1.12 16.98 -6.83
CA GLN A 92 -1.35 16.10 -5.68
C GLN A 92 -1.23 14.64 -6.13
N LEU A 93 -0.47 13.85 -5.36
CA LEU A 93 -0.36 12.41 -5.54
C LEU A 93 -0.84 11.70 -4.27
N SER A 94 -1.83 10.82 -4.41
CA SER A 94 -2.27 9.94 -3.32
C SER A 94 -1.75 8.53 -3.59
N VAL A 95 -0.85 8.04 -2.74
CA VAL A 95 -0.15 6.76 -2.92
C VAL A 95 -0.32 5.86 -1.70
N GLY A 96 -0.62 4.58 -1.96
CA GLY A 96 -0.65 3.53 -0.94
C GLY A 96 0.67 2.78 -0.86
N LEU A 97 1.08 2.36 0.35
CA LEU A 97 2.20 1.44 0.53
C LEU A 97 1.83 0.40 1.60
N ILE A 98 2.31 -0.84 1.43
CA ILE A 98 2.17 -1.83 2.50
C ILE A 98 3.22 -1.59 3.60
N PRO A 99 2.89 -1.88 4.89
CA PRO A 99 3.76 -1.57 6.03
C PRO A 99 5.12 -2.27 6.00
N THR A 100 5.25 -3.37 5.25
CA THR A 100 6.51 -4.09 5.09
C THR A 100 7.43 -3.51 4.01
N ILE A 101 6.99 -2.46 3.32
CA ILE A 101 7.75 -1.74 2.26
C ILE A 101 7.96 -0.28 2.64
N ALA A 102 6.91 0.41 3.11
CA ALA A 102 6.91 1.84 3.34
C ALA A 102 8.10 2.35 4.16
N PRO A 103 8.45 1.82 5.35
CA PRO A 103 9.52 2.37 6.17
C PRO A 103 10.90 2.33 5.51
N TYR A 104 11.11 1.43 4.56
CA TYR A 104 12.43 1.15 3.98
C TYR A 104 12.71 1.90 2.68
N ILE A 105 11.68 2.12 1.85
CA ILE A 105 11.83 2.73 0.53
C ILE A 105 11.29 4.18 0.48
N LEU A 106 10.22 4.46 1.23
CA LEU A 106 9.51 5.72 1.13
C LEU A 106 10.34 6.95 1.53
N PRO A 107 11.14 6.93 2.62
CA PRO A 107 11.90 8.12 3.03
C PRO A 107 12.87 8.62 1.94
N GLY A 108 13.63 7.72 1.32
CA GLY A 108 14.54 8.06 0.24
C GLY A 108 13.80 8.47 -1.04
N THR A 109 12.69 7.78 -1.35
CA THR A 109 11.82 8.13 -2.47
C THR A 109 11.24 9.54 -2.31
N LEU A 110 10.70 9.89 -1.14
CA LEU A 110 10.13 11.22 -0.88
C LEU A 110 11.17 12.32 -1.00
N LYS A 111 12.38 12.10 -0.45
CA LYS A 111 13.47 13.06 -0.57
C LYS A 111 13.74 13.40 -2.04
N ARG A 112 13.96 12.40 -2.88
CA ARG A 112 14.25 12.57 -4.31
C ARG A 112 13.04 13.11 -5.08
N PHE A 113 11.83 12.70 -4.70
CA PHE A 113 10.62 13.20 -5.33
C PHE A 113 10.45 14.72 -5.09
N TYR A 114 10.65 15.20 -3.87
CA TYR A 114 10.57 16.64 -3.59
C TYR A 114 11.73 17.45 -4.15
N GLU A 115 12.89 16.85 -4.37
CA GLU A 115 13.98 17.48 -5.13
C GLU A 115 13.56 17.74 -6.59
N SER A 116 12.82 16.81 -7.21
CA SER A 116 12.33 16.94 -8.60
C SER A 116 11.03 17.73 -8.69
N PHE A 117 10.15 17.64 -7.70
CA PHE A 117 8.80 18.22 -7.67
C PHE A 117 8.54 19.00 -6.38
N PRO A 118 9.22 20.12 -6.13
CA PRO A 118 9.16 20.84 -4.84
C PRO A 118 7.80 21.45 -4.52
N LYS A 119 6.90 21.57 -5.51
CA LYS A 119 5.54 22.09 -5.34
C LYS A 119 4.47 21.00 -5.29
N ALA A 120 4.85 19.72 -5.41
CA ALA A 120 3.92 18.62 -5.33
C ALA A 120 3.54 18.32 -3.88
N HIS A 121 2.32 17.83 -3.69
CA HIS A 121 1.84 17.32 -2.40
C HIS A 121 1.59 15.82 -2.51
N ILE A 122 2.20 15.04 -1.60
CA ILE A 122 1.99 13.59 -1.53
C ILE A 122 1.19 13.26 -0.29
N TYR A 123 0.11 12.48 -0.48
CA TYR A 123 -0.66 11.84 0.58
C TYR A 123 -0.32 10.36 0.60
N VAL A 124 0.27 9.89 1.69
CA VAL A 124 0.68 8.51 1.87
C VAL A 124 -0.35 7.76 2.72
N HIS A 125 -0.78 6.60 2.24
CA HIS A 125 -1.70 5.69 2.92
C HIS A 125 -0.99 4.37 3.19
N GLU A 126 -0.55 4.16 4.44
CA GLU A 126 -0.02 2.86 4.85
C GLU A 126 -1.16 1.93 5.28
N ASN A 127 -1.32 0.82 4.58
CA ASN A 127 -2.35 -0.17 4.88
C ASN A 127 -2.00 -1.55 4.35
N LEU A 128 -2.73 -2.56 4.82
CA LEU A 128 -2.65 -3.93 4.29
C LEU A 128 -3.12 -3.99 2.83
N THR A 129 -2.63 -5.01 2.11
CA THR A 129 -2.89 -5.22 0.68
C THR A 129 -4.37 -5.14 0.32
N GLU A 130 -5.23 -5.84 1.06
CA GLU A 130 -6.68 -5.83 0.79
C GLU A 130 -7.32 -4.44 0.90
N ARG A 131 -6.88 -3.63 1.89
CA ARG A 131 -7.40 -2.28 2.06
C ARG A 131 -6.91 -1.35 0.95
N LEU A 132 -5.65 -1.48 0.55
CA LEU A 132 -5.10 -0.72 -0.58
C LEU A 132 -5.80 -1.08 -1.90
N ILE A 133 -6.10 -2.36 -2.14
CA ILE A 133 -6.88 -2.79 -3.30
C ILE A 133 -8.27 -2.13 -3.28
N LYS A 134 -8.96 -2.14 -2.13
CA LYS A 134 -10.27 -1.46 -1.98
C LYS A 134 -10.16 0.04 -2.25
N SER A 135 -9.10 0.69 -1.75
CA SER A 135 -8.87 2.13 -1.99
C SER A 135 -8.51 2.44 -3.44
N LEU A 136 -7.79 1.56 -4.14
CA LEU A 136 -7.53 1.66 -5.59
C LEU A 136 -8.83 1.52 -6.40
N ILE A 137 -9.63 0.50 -6.11
CA ILE A 137 -10.93 0.27 -6.77
C ILE A 137 -11.90 1.42 -6.48
N GLY A 138 -11.90 1.93 -5.24
CA GLY A 138 -12.68 3.10 -4.82
C GLY A 138 -12.12 4.42 -5.34
N LEU A 139 -10.97 4.43 -6.02
CA LEU A 139 -10.28 5.62 -6.53
C LEU A 139 -9.93 6.65 -5.44
N GLU A 140 -9.78 6.20 -4.19
CA GLU A 140 -9.34 7.00 -3.05
C GLU A 140 -7.84 7.32 -3.14
N ILE A 141 -7.07 6.36 -3.67
CA ILE A 141 -5.65 6.52 -3.98
C ILE A 141 -5.42 6.33 -5.48
N GLU A 142 -4.37 6.93 -6.00
CA GLU A 142 -4.06 6.86 -7.41
C GLU A 142 -3.30 5.59 -7.76
N MET A 143 -2.33 5.25 -6.94
CA MET A 143 -1.50 4.06 -7.09
C MET A 143 -1.09 3.51 -5.73
N ALA A 144 -0.56 2.29 -5.72
CA ALA A 144 0.03 1.69 -4.53
C ALA A 144 1.31 0.92 -4.87
N VAL A 145 2.25 0.86 -3.91
CA VAL A 145 3.43 -0.01 -3.96
C VAL A 145 3.16 -1.19 -3.03
N MET A 146 3.06 -2.37 -3.62
CA MET A 146 2.63 -3.60 -2.93
C MET A 146 3.48 -4.79 -3.36
N SER A 147 3.17 -5.98 -2.88
CA SER A 147 3.82 -7.24 -3.27
C SER A 147 2.84 -8.16 -3.97
N LEU A 148 3.28 -8.91 -4.99
CA LEU A 148 2.51 -10.01 -5.57
C LEU A 148 2.35 -11.15 -4.55
N PRO A 149 1.29 -11.99 -4.68
CA PRO A 149 0.27 -11.99 -5.72
C PRO A 149 -0.83 -10.95 -5.45
N ILE A 150 -1.39 -10.39 -6.53
CA ILE A 150 -2.60 -9.55 -6.50
C ILE A 150 -3.55 -10.13 -7.53
N ASP A 151 -4.63 -10.72 -7.05
CA ASP A 151 -5.65 -11.33 -7.90
C ASP A 151 -6.93 -10.50 -7.90
N ASP A 152 -6.91 -9.40 -8.63
CA ASP A 152 -8.09 -8.57 -8.86
C ASP A 152 -8.09 -8.05 -10.31
N LYS A 153 -9.20 -8.32 -11.03
CA LYS A 153 -9.34 -7.97 -12.46
C LYS A 153 -9.40 -6.46 -12.73
N LEU A 154 -9.69 -5.65 -11.73
CA LEU A 154 -9.73 -4.19 -11.83
C LEU A 154 -8.38 -3.55 -11.53
N ILE A 155 -7.42 -4.32 -11.06
CA ILE A 155 -6.08 -3.83 -10.74
C ILE A 155 -5.10 -4.20 -11.85
N ARG A 156 -4.36 -3.21 -12.31
CA ARG A 156 -3.19 -3.37 -13.16
C ARG A 156 -1.94 -3.27 -12.31
N THR A 157 -0.96 -4.13 -12.58
CA THR A 157 0.32 -4.13 -11.88
C THR A 157 1.48 -3.96 -12.86
N GLU A 158 2.55 -3.31 -12.39
CA GLU A 158 3.83 -3.20 -13.07
C GLU A 158 4.94 -3.62 -12.09
N PRO A 159 5.77 -4.63 -12.43
CA PRO A 159 6.90 -5.04 -11.60
C PRO A 159 7.91 -3.90 -11.42
N LEU A 160 8.32 -3.67 -10.16
CA LEU A 160 9.34 -2.69 -9.82
C LEU A 160 10.70 -3.38 -9.60
N PHE A 161 10.74 -4.32 -8.67
CA PHE A 161 11.95 -5.08 -8.33
C PHE A 161 11.59 -6.35 -7.56
N ASP A 162 12.54 -7.28 -7.50
CA ASP A 162 12.50 -8.45 -6.62
C ASP A 162 13.26 -8.15 -5.33
N ASP A 163 12.66 -8.44 -4.19
CA ASP A 163 13.21 -8.24 -2.86
C ASP A 163 13.42 -9.61 -2.18
N PRO A 164 14.67 -10.11 -2.17
CA PRO A 164 14.99 -11.39 -1.55
C PRO A 164 14.75 -11.37 -0.04
N LEU A 165 14.38 -12.52 0.52
CA LEU A 165 14.35 -12.71 1.96
C LEU A 165 15.66 -13.28 2.46
N VAL A 166 16.11 -12.82 3.60
CA VAL A 166 17.33 -13.28 4.28
C VAL A 166 17.01 -13.66 5.71
N LEU A 167 17.83 -14.52 6.29
CA LEU A 167 17.72 -14.92 7.69
C LEU A 167 18.34 -13.86 8.59
N ALA A 168 17.57 -13.37 9.56
CA ALA A 168 18.03 -12.48 10.63
C ALA A 168 18.36 -13.30 11.87
N LEU A 169 19.54 -13.07 12.43
CA LEU A 169 20.13 -13.78 13.55
C LEU A 169 20.64 -12.80 14.60
N SER A 170 20.63 -13.20 15.88
CA SER A 170 21.42 -12.48 16.87
C SER A 170 22.93 -12.68 16.61
N PRO A 171 23.80 -11.72 16.98
CA PRO A 171 25.24 -11.83 16.72
C PRO A 171 25.89 -13.08 17.34
N ASN A 172 25.31 -13.61 18.40
CA ASN A 172 25.85 -14.78 19.13
C ASN A 172 25.19 -16.11 18.70
N HIS A 173 24.30 -16.09 17.70
CA HIS A 173 23.60 -17.30 17.27
C HIS A 173 24.55 -18.27 16.56
N GLU A 174 24.40 -19.58 16.78
CA GLU A 174 25.30 -20.60 16.24
C GLU A 174 25.35 -20.59 14.71
N LEU A 175 24.24 -20.34 14.04
CA LEU A 175 24.18 -20.26 12.58
C LEU A 175 25.04 -19.13 11.98
N THR A 176 25.49 -18.16 12.79
CA THR A 176 26.41 -17.12 12.30
C THR A 176 27.82 -17.67 11.98
N LYS A 177 28.17 -18.83 12.53
CA LYS A 177 29.46 -19.49 12.35
C LYS A 177 29.51 -20.40 11.12
N LEU A 178 28.36 -20.71 10.52
CA LEU A 178 28.26 -21.54 9.33
C LEU A 178 28.67 -20.75 8.08
N ASP A 179 29.38 -21.37 7.17
CA ASP A 179 29.69 -20.77 5.86
C ASP A 179 28.42 -20.63 5.02
N ASP A 180 27.57 -21.67 5.02
CA ASP A 180 26.29 -21.74 4.33
C ASP A 180 25.18 -22.07 5.32
N VAL A 181 24.08 -21.34 5.25
CA VAL A 181 22.86 -21.64 5.99
C VAL A 181 21.81 -22.15 5.01
N THR A 182 21.19 -23.27 5.33
CA THR A 182 20.11 -23.87 4.54
C THR A 182 18.77 -23.70 5.24
N ILE A 183 17.67 -23.95 4.53
CA ILE A 183 16.34 -23.87 5.15
C ILE A 183 16.13 -24.98 6.20
N GLU A 184 16.80 -26.13 6.04
CA GLU A 184 16.78 -27.27 6.96
C GLU A 184 17.37 -26.92 8.33
N ASP A 185 18.32 -25.99 8.37
CA ASP A 185 18.92 -25.49 9.61
C ASP A 185 17.95 -24.70 10.48
N LEU A 186 16.76 -24.35 9.96
CA LEU A 186 15.71 -23.65 10.71
C LEU A 186 14.77 -24.61 11.46
N ARG A 187 14.94 -25.92 11.34
CA ARG A 187 14.14 -26.88 12.09
C ARG A 187 14.44 -26.75 13.58
N ASP A 188 13.37 -26.80 14.37
CA ASP A 188 13.43 -26.77 15.84
C ASP A 188 14.09 -25.51 16.44
N ILE A 189 14.34 -24.48 15.60
CA ILE A 189 14.84 -23.19 16.09
C ILE A 189 13.65 -22.27 16.40
N PRO A 190 13.67 -21.57 17.56
CA PRO A 190 12.67 -20.57 17.88
C PRO A 190 12.55 -19.53 16.78
N PHE A 191 11.34 -19.35 16.26
CA PHE A 191 11.08 -18.47 15.13
C PHE A 191 10.16 -17.33 15.53
N ILE A 192 10.51 -16.11 15.10
CA ILE A 192 9.70 -14.91 15.30
C ILE A 192 9.00 -14.61 13.99
N ALA A 193 7.68 -14.77 13.96
CA ALA A 193 6.88 -14.66 12.75
C ALA A 193 6.26 -13.25 12.60
N LEU A 194 6.18 -12.80 11.36
CA LEU A 194 5.30 -11.70 10.97
C LEU A 194 3.86 -12.23 10.89
N ASP A 195 2.89 -11.40 11.29
CA ASP A 195 1.47 -11.76 11.23
C ASP A 195 1.03 -12.03 9.79
N GLU A 196 0.16 -13.02 9.60
CA GLU A 196 -0.31 -13.51 8.30
C GLU A 196 -1.26 -12.53 7.59
N GLU A 197 -1.79 -11.53 8.27
CA GLU A 197 -2.52 -10.46 7.60
C GLU A 197 -1.61 -9.62 6.69
N HIS A 198 -0.29 -9.67 6.91
CA HIS A 198 0.68 -9.16 5.96
C HIS A 198 0.98 -10.20 4.89
N CYS A 199 0.87 -9.85 3.62
CA CYS A 199 1.23 -10.73 2.50
C CYS A 199 2.64 -11.33 2.64
N LEU A 200 3.57 -10.62 3.27
CA LEU A 200 4.91 -11.14 3.57
C LEU A 200 4.88 -12.27 4.60
N GLY A 201 4.05 -12.17 5.65
CA GLY A 201 3.88 -13.25 6.65
C GLY A 201 3.34 -14.51 6.00
N GLU A 202 2.31 -14.38 5.18
CA GLU A 202 1.74 -15.48 4.39
C GLU A 202 2.77 -16.09 3.43
N GLN A 203 3.55 -15.27 2.72
CA GLN A 203 4.61 -15.74 1.81
C GLN A 203 5.70 -16.54 2.54
N ILE A 204 6.12 -16.10 3.73
CA ILE A 204 7.10 -16.81 4.57
C ILE A 204 6.54 -18.16 5.02
N ASN A 205 5.29 -18.18 5.50
CA ASN A 205 4.65 -19.42 5.93
C ASN A 205 4.50 -20.41 4.78
N ASN A 206 4.03 -19.96 3.63
CA ASN A 206 3.91 -20.81 2.44
C ASN A 206 5.28 -21.37 1.99
N PHE A 207 6.33 -20.54 2.03
CA PHE A 207 7.68 -20.96 1.73
C PHE A 207 8.18 -22.06 2.67
N CYS A 208 7.95 -21.95 3.97
CA CYS A 208 8.31 -22.97 4.96
C CYS A 208 7.47 -24.26 4.74
N TYR A 209 6.16 -24.10 4.53
CA TYR A 209 5.26 -25.23 4.31
C TYR A 209 5.61 -26.07 3.08
N GLU A 210 5.89 -25.45 1.95
CA GLU A 210 6.30 -26.11 0.71
C GLU A 210 7.58 -26.95 0.88
N ARG A 211 8.41 -26.61 1.86
CA ARG A 211 9.66 -27.31 2.19
C ARG A 211 9.55 -28.26 3.39
N GLN A 212 8.31 -28.47 3.86
CA GLN A 212 8.03 -29.34 5.01
C GLN A 212 8.79 -28.91 6.28
N ILE A 213 8.96 -27.60 6.47
CA ILE A 213 9.55 -27.00 7.66
C ILE A 213 8.42 -26.33 8.44
N ASN A 214 8.24 -26.78 9.68
CA ASN A 214 7.35 -26.16 10.66
C ASN A 214 8.20 -25.41 11.68
N PRO A 215 8.38 -24.09 11.55
CA PRO A 215 9.14 -23.33 12.53
C PRO A 215 8.44 -23.36 13.91
N ASP A 216 9.22 -23.44 14.98
CA ASP A 216 8.71 -23.26 16.34
C ASP A 216 8.42 -21.76 16.57
N ILE A 217 7.18 -21.33 16.31
CA ILE A 217 6.78 -19.91 16.42
C ILE A 217 6.62 -19.54 17.89
N VAL A 218 7.66 -18.93 18.46
CA VAL A 218 7.67 -18.45 19.86
C VAL A 218 7.09 -17.04 19.99
N CYS A 219 7.01 -16.26 18.93
CA CYS A 219 6.44 -14.92 18.92
C CYS A 219 5.86 -14.58 17.55
N ARG A 220 4.69 -13.94 17.54
CA ARG A 220 4.07 -13.38 16.33
C ARG A 220 3.84 -11.88 16.53
N THR A 221 4.23 -11.07 15.56
CA THR A 221 4.13 -9.62 15.65
C THR A 221 3.77 -8.98 14.31
N TRP A 222 3.21 -7.77 14.35
CA TRP A 222 2.79 -6.99 13.19
C TRP A 222 3.90 -6.20 12.50
N ASN A 223 5.05 -6.06 13.16
CA ASN A 223 6.03 -5.06 12.73
C ASN A 223 7.41 -5.67 12.55
N LEU A 224 8.01 -5.47 11.37
CA LEU A 224 9.35 -5.95 11.06
C LEU A 224 10.42 -5.36 11.99
N SER A 225 10.25 -4.12 12.47
CA SER A 225 11.19 -3.54 13.44
C SER A 225 11.12 -4.24 14.80
N THR A 226 9.93 -4.68 15.22
CA THR A 226 9.76 -5.50 16.43
C THR A 226 10.44 -6.87 16.26
N ILE A 227 10.27 -7.51 15.09
CA ILE A 227 10.98 -8.75 14.76
C ILE A 227 12.49 -8.55 14.93
N GLN A 228 13.04 -7.50 14.31
CA GLN A 228 14.47 -7.19 14.36
C GLN A 228 14.98 -7.01 15.79
N HIS A 229 14.23 -6.31 16.65
CA HIS A 229 14.61 -6.16 18.05
C HIS A 229 14.57 -7.50 18.81
N CYS A 230 13.50 -8.30 18.67
CA CYS A 230 13.42 -9.61 19.31
C CYS A 230 14.55 -10.55 18.86
N VAL A 231 14.87 -10.56 17.56
CA VAL A 231 16.02 -11.33 17.03
C VAL A 231 17.33 -10.84 17.65
N SER A 232 17.53 -9.53 17.76
CA SER A 232 18.78 -8.97 18.31
C SER A 232 19.02 -9.36 19.77
N PHE A 233 17.95 -9.61 20.55
CA PHE A 233 18.03 -10.13 21.93
C PHE A 233 18.19 -11.63 22.03
N GLY A 234 18.20 -12.35 20.89
CA GLY A 234 18.34 -13.81 20.88
C GLY A 234 17.05 -14.57 21.21
N SER A 235 15.88 -13.95 21.08
CA SER A 235 14.59 -14.61 21.34
C SER A 235 14.23 -15.65 20.27
N GLY A 236 14.93 -15.66 19.15
CA GLY A 236 14.70 -16.55 18.02
C GLY A 236 15.29 -15.96 16.74
N VAL A 237 14.99 -16.60 15.61
CA VAL A 237 15.40 -16.16 14.27
C VAL A 237 14.18 -15.72 13.46
N SER A 238 14.38 -15.03 12.34
CA SER A 238 13.29 -14.66 11.43
C SER A 238 13.77 -14.52 9.99
N LEU A 239 12.84 -14.63 9.04
CA LEU A 239 13.06 -14.26 7.65
C LEU A 239 12.59 -12.81 7.44
N VAL A 240 13.49 -11.98 6.92
CA VAL A 240 13.24 -10.56 6.70
C VAL A 240 13.60 -10.13 5.27
N PRO A 241 12.94 -9.11 4.71
CA PRO A 241 13.27 -8.60 3.38
C PRO A 241 14.68 -7.98 3.33
N LYS A 242 15.36 -8.13 2.21
CA LYS A 242 16.69 -7.51 2.00
C LYS A 242 16.65 -5.99 2.11
N MET A 243 15.54 -5.35 1.71
CA MET A 243 15.41 -3.89 1.87
C MET A 243 15.47 -3.42 3.33
N LEU A 244 14.99 -4.23 4.30
CA LEU A 244 15.20 -3.95 5.72
C LEU A 244 16.69 -3.95 6.05
N VAL A 245 17.42 -4.96 5.56
CA VAL A 245 18.87 -5.07 5.81
C VAL A 245 19.63 -3.86 5.26
N MET A 246 19.30 -3.45 4.04
CA MET A 246 19.92 -2.30 3.37
C MET A 246 19.74 -0.97 4.12
N THR A 247 18.71 -0.88 4.94
CA THR A 247 18.38 0.33 5.72
C THR A 247 18.70 0.18 7.20
N ASP A 248 19.16 -0.99 7.64
CA ASP A 248 19.54 -1.22 9.04
C ASP A 248 20.89 -0.58 9.39
N VAL A 249 20.82 0.54 10.11
CA VAL A 249 21.99 1.24 10.65
C VAL A 249 22.34 0.79 12.08
N SER A 250 21.53 -0.08 12.68
CA SER A 250 21.69 -0.48 14.08
C SER A 250 22.81 -1.49 14.30
N ASN A 251 23.09 -2.31 13.29
CA ASN A 251 24.06 -3.43 13.31
C ASN A 251 23.85 -4.41 14.49
N LYS A 252 22.62 -4.53 14.97
CA LYS A 252 22.27 -5.39 16.11
C LYS A 252 21.95 -6.84 15.70
N CYS A 253 21.70 -7.07 14.42
CA CYS A 253 21.45 -8.39 13.84
C CYS A 253 22.53 -8.74 12.84
N VAL A 254 22.76 -10.03 12.68
CA VAL A 254 23.54 -10.62 11.57
C VAL A 254 22.56 -11.16 10.55
N TYR A 255 22.79 -10.86 9.29
CA TYR A 255 21.91 -11.29 8.20
C TYR A 255 22.66 -12.29 7.31
N ARG A 256 22.01 -13.42 7.02
CA ARG A 256 22.58 -14.48 6.19
C ARG A 256 21.64 -14.84 5.05
N PRO A 257 22.15 -14.97 3.82
CA PRO A 257 21.38 -15.57 2.74
C PRO A 257 21.14 -17.05 3.05
N ILE A 258 19.99 -17.59 2.64
CA ILE A 258 19.72 -19.02 2.70
C ILE A 258 20.24 -19.65 1.40
N LYS A 259 21.03 -20.71 1.49
CA LYS A 259 21.57 -21.42 0.32
C LYS A 259 20.47 -22.18 -0.43
N GLY A 260 20.52 -22.15 -1.76
CA GLY A 260 19.58 -22.84 -2.63
C GLY A 260 18.51 -21.91 -3.24
N GLN A 261 17.26 -22.36 -3.30
CA GLN A 261 16.16 -21.51 -3.79
C GLN A 261 15.79 -20.47 -2.74
N PHE A 262 16.07 -19.23 -3.06
CA PHE A 262 15.78 -18.10 -2.17
C PHE A 262 14.29 -17.73 -2.23
N PRO A 263 13.63 -17.57 -1.05
CA PRO A 263 12.35 -16.91 -1.04
C PRO A 263 12.57 -15.45 -1.45
N LYS A 264 11.76 -14.99 -2.39
CA LYS A 264 11.75 -13.58 -2.82
C LYS A 264 10.32 -13.13 -3.00
N ARG A 265 10.07 -11.86 -2.80
CA ARG A 265 8.81 -11.23 -3.17
C ARG A 265 9.03 -10.29 -4.34
N THR A 266 8.10 -10.23 -5.26
CA THR A 266 8.09 -9.24 -6.33
C THR A 266 7.29 -8.03 -5.87
N VAL A 267 7.96 -6.89 -5.76
CA VAL A 267 7.32 -5.61 -5.45
C VAL A 267 6.82 -4.99 -6.74
N VAL A 268 5.59 -4.46 -6.70
CA VAL A 268 4.90 -3.91 -7.86
C VAL A 268 4.30 -2.55 -7.55
N ALA A 269 4.20 -1.70 -8.58
CA ALA A 269 3.24 -0.62 -8.62
C ALA A 269 1.89 -1.16 -9.08
N ALA A 270 0.82 -0.73 -8.43
CA ALA A 270 -0.54 -1.17 -8.73
C ALA A 270 -1.47 0.03 -8.83
N TRP A 271 -2.43 0.00 -9.76
CA TRP A 271 -3.45 1.05 -9.94
C TRP A 271 -4.71 0.48 -10.59
N HIS A 272 -5.80 1.24 -10.55
CA HIS A 272 -7.02 0.84 -11.22
C HIS A 272 -6.82 0.75 -12.74
N ARG A 273 -7.19 -0.39 -13.37
CA ARG A 273 -6.91 -0.71 -14.78
C ARG A 273 -7.41 0.34 -15.77
N ASP A 274 -8.53 0.99 -15.46
CA ASP A 274 -9.17 1.98 -16.34
C ASP A 274 -8.67 3.41 -16.05
N ARG A 275 -7.76 3.59 -15.08
CA ARG A 275 -7.17 4.89 -14.76
C ARG A 275 -5.84 5.07 -15.47
N LYS A 276 -5.68 6.21 -16.13
CA LYS A 276 -4.37 6.65 -16.61
C LYS A 276 -3.62 7.31 -15.44
N LEU A 277 -2.39 6.89 -15.23
CA LEU A 277 -1.52 7.49 -14.20
C LEU A 277 -1.21 8.95 -14.56
N SER A 278 -1.19 9.82 -13.54
CA SER A 278 -0.67 11.18 -13.67
C SER A 278 0.84 11.17 -13.92
N LYS A 279 1.39 12.30 -14.37
CA LYS A 279 2.84 12.47 -14.52
C LYS A 279 3.56 12.25 -13.18
N LEU A 280 3.01 12.77 -12.07
CA LEU A 280 3.58 12.59 -10.73
C LEU A 280 3.61 11.12 -10.31
N ALA A 281 2.55 10.35 -10.60
CA ALA A 281 2.51 8.92 -10.29
C ALA A 281 3.52 8.13 -11.13
N ALA A 282 3.64 8.44 -12.42
CA ALA A 282 4.61 7.80 -13.30
C ALA A 282 6.05 8.07 -12.84
N GLU A 283 6.37 9.31 -12.50
CA GLU A 283 7.68 9.69 -11.98
C GLU A 283 7.96 9.08 -10.60
N PHE A 284 6.93 8.98 -9.74
CA PHE A 284 7.07 8.31 -8.44
C PHE A 284 7.48 6.85 -8.62
N ILE A 285 6.91 6.13 -9.60
CA ILE A 285 7.30 4.75 -9.93
C ILE A 285 8.78 4.66 -10.32
N VAL A 286 9.25 5.57 -11.18
CA VAL A 286 10.66 5.62 -11.59
C VAL A 286 11.56 5.84 -10.38
N ILE A 287 11.23 6.83 -9.54
CA ILE A 287 12.02 7.16 -8.35
C ILE A 287 12.05 6.00 -7.34
N VAL A 288 10.95 5.25 -7.18
CA VAL A 288 10.93 4.05 -6.31
C VAL A 288 11.89 2.98 -6.82
N LYS A 289 11.91 2.70 -8.14
CA LYS A 289 12.86 1.75 -8.74
C LYS A 289 14.30 2.18 -8.50
N ASP A 290 14.61 3.42 -8.84
CA ASP A 290 15.95 3.99 -8.68
C ASP A 290 16.42 4.01 -7.21
N GLU A 291 15.50 4.25 -6.26
CA GLU A 291 15.84 4.25 -4.84
C GLU A 291 16.22 2.85 -4.36
N TYR A 292 15.50 1.81 -4.82
CA TYR A 292 15.86 0.44 -4.50
C TYR A 292 17.24 0.06 -5.06
N GLU A 293 17.54 0.40 -6.31
CA GLU A 293 18.86 0.18 -6.91
C GLU A 293 19.97 0.92 -6.17
N ARG A 294 19.71 2.16 -5.74
CA ARG A 294 20.66 2.93 -4.93
C ARG A 294 20.96 2.26 -3.59
N LEU A 295 19.93 1.73 -2.93
CA LEU A 295 20.10 0.98 -1.68
C LEU A 295 20.94 -0.28 -1.90
N LEU A 296 20.76 -1.01 -3.00
CA LEU A 296 21.58 -2.15 -3.38
C LEU A 296 23.05 -1.75 -3.55
N GLY A 297 23.34 -0.71 -4.32
CA GLY A 297 24.69 -0.25 -4.59
C GLY A 297 25.41 0.38 -3.40
N SER A 298 24.71 0.73 -2.33
CA SER A 298 25.32 1.27 -1.11
C SER A 298 25.95 0.22 -0.19
N GLN A 299 25.61 -1.06 -0.38
CA GLN A 299 26.16 -2.20 0.41
C GLN A 299 27.45 -2.78 -0.18
N ASP A 300 27.74 -2.50 -1.44
CA ASP A 300 28.98 -2.98 -2.09
C ASP A 300 30.18 -2.05 -1.86
N ARG A 301 30.03 -1.04 -1.01
CA ARG A 301 31.08 -0.10 -0.60
C ARG A 301 31.41 -0.25 0.89
#